data_185dd2403e8b55020842969b12fd225f
#
_entry.id   185dd2403e8b55020842969b12fd225f
#
_cell.length_a   1.000
_cell.length_b   1.000
_cell.length_c   1.000
_cell.angle_alpha   90.00
_cell.angle_beta   90.00
_cell.angle_gamma   90.00
#
_symmetry.space_group_name_H-M   'P 1'
#
loop_
_entity.id
_entity.type
_entity.pdbx_description
1 polymer ?
#
loop_
_entity_poly.entity_id
_entity_poly.type
_entity_poly.pdbx_seq_one_letter_code
_entity_poly.pdbx_strand_id
1 'polypeptide(L)'
;MSVFEYKGVGADGRDLKGMIDADTAKSARAKLKRLGVFPTEIVEERHKRLSKEIAFSQFFERVRHQDIAILTRQIATLTNAGVPVAEALSAIMEQEERTELKGIISEIVTRIKEGSSFAEALKGYPKHFSNLYVNMIMAGETSGALDIVLLRLSD
;
A
#
# COMPACT_ATOMS: atom_id res chain seq x y z
N MET A 1 -31.01 5.52 7.81
CA MET A 1 -30.72 4.17 8.29
C MET A 1 -29.25 3.88 8.00
N SER A 2 -28.49 3.60 9.03
CA SER A 2 -27.08 3.25 8.92
C SER A 2 -26.88 1.77 9.23
N VAL A 3 -25.98 1.09 8.54
CA VAL A 3 -25.61 -0.29 8.81
C VAL A 3 -24.44 -0.29 9.78
N PHE A 4 -24.59 -1.04 10.88
CA PHE A 4 -23.54 -1.21 11.89
C PHE A 4 -23.02 -2.65 11.83
N GLU A 5 -21.72 -2.79 11.71
CA GLU A 5 -21.08 -4.07 11.95
C GLU A 5 -20.78 -4.22 13.43
N TYR A 6 -21.09 -5.39 13.97
CA TYR A 6 -20.84 -5.70 15.38
C TYR A 6 -19.98 -6.94 15.54
N LYS A 7 -19.19 -6.91 16.59
CA LYS A 7 -18.60 -8.09 17.21
C LYS A 7 -19.18 -8.22 18.60
N GLY A 8 -19.53 -9.40 19.01
CA GLY A 8 -20.12 -9.64 20.32
C GLY A 8 -20.06 -11.11 20.69
N VAL A 9 -20.52 -11.39 21.88
CA VAL A 9 -20.59 -12.75 22.40
C VAL A 9 -22.07 -13.13 22.51
N GLY A 10 -22.42 -14.29 21.97
CA GLY A 10 -23.75 -14.86 22.11
C GLY A 10 -24.04 -15.32 23.53
N ALA A 11 -25.32 -15.62 23.82
CA ALA A 11 -25.72 -16.17 25.10
C ALA A 11 -25.10 -17.55 25.42
N ASP A 12 -24.58 -18.22 24.39
CA ASP A 12 -23.81 -19.48 24.45
C ASP A 12 -22.29 -19.31 24.67
N GLY A 13 -21.83 -18.05 24.82
CA GLY A 13 -20.42 -17.72 25.01
C GLY A 13 -19.57 -17.73 23.73
N ARG A 14 -20.17 -17.88 22.56
CA ARG A 14 -19.47 -17.89 21.27
C ARG A 14 -19.31 -16.48 20.71
N ASP A 15 -18.17 -16.23 20.09
CA ASP A 15 -17.93 -14.99 19.35
C ASP A 15 -18.81 -14.93 18.10
N LEU A 16 -19.60 -13.87 18.02
CA LEU A 16 -20.48 -13.59 16.88
C LEU A 16 -20.06 -12.30 16.20
N LYS A 17 -20.11 -12.31 14.88
CA LYS A 17 -19.90 -11.13 14.02
C LYS A 17 -21.08 -11.04 13.06
N GLY A 18 -21.56 -9.83 12.82
CA GLY A 18 -22.64 -9.62 11.88
C GLY A 18 -22.90 -8.14 11.61
N MET A 19 -23.92 -7.88 10.82
CA MET A 19 -24.39 -6.52 10.51
C MET A 19 -25.79 -6.33 11.05
N ILE A 20 -26.09 -5.13 11.52
CA ILE A 20 -27.39 -4.73 12.01
C ILE A 20 -27.75 -3.33 11.55
N ASP A 21 -28.99 -3.17 11.06
CA ASP A 21 -29.52 -1.86 10.68
C ASP A 21 -30.03 -1.12 11.90
N ALA A 22 -29.54 0.08 12.09
CA ALA A 22 -29.97 0.97 13.17
C ALA A 22 -29.74 2.44 12.80
N ASP A 23 -30.45 3.33 13.48
CA ASP A 23 -30.26 4.77 13.26
C ASP A 23 -29.07 5.32 14.02
N THR A 24 -28.71 4.67 15.14
CA THR A 24 -27.58 5.07 16.00
C THR A 24 -26.90 3.82 16.58
N ALA A 25 -25.64 3.96 17.00
CA ALA A 25 -24.90 2.91 17.69
C ALA A 25 -25.60 2.46 18.99
N LYS A 26 -26.32 3.38 19.67
CA LYS A 26 -27.09 3.08 20.86
C LYS A 26 -28.29 2.19 20.55
N SER A 27 -29.00 2.45 19.44
CA SER A 27 -30.12 1.63 19.01
C SER A 27 -29.66 0.27 18.49
N ALA A 28 -28.50 0.20 17.82
CA ALA A 28 -27.86 -1.06 17.44
C ALA A 28 -27.56 -1.94 18.65
N ARG A 29 -26.99 -1.38 19.71
CA ARG A 29 -26.75 -2.11 20.98
C ARG A 29 -28.03 -2.64 21.61
N ALA A 30 -29.08 -1.83 21.62
CA ALA A 30 -30.36 -2.25 22.21
C ALA A 30 -31.00 -3.41 21.42
N LYS A 31 -30.93 -3.36 20.08
CA LYS A 31 -31.41 -4.44 19.22
C LYS A 31 -30.60 -5.74 19.43
N LEU A 32 -29.27 -5.66 19.50
CA LEU A 32 -28.39 -6.80 19.72
C LEU A 32 -28.65 -7.49 21.07
N LYS A 33 -28.82 -6.69 22.14
CA LYS A 33 -29.17 -7.23 23.45
C LYS A 33 -30.51 -7.98 23.45
N ARG A 34 -31.51 -7.51 22.71
CA ARG A 34 -32.78 -8.22 22.54
C ARG A 34 -32.62 -9.55 21.81
N LEU A 35 -31.63 -9.67 20.94
CA LEU A 35 -31.28 -10.88 20.21
C LEU A 35 -30.36 -11.82 21.00
N GLY A 36 -30.05 -11.49 22.27
CA GLY A 36 -29.16 -12.29 23.11
C GLY A 36 -27.67 -12.14 22.76
N VAL A 37 -27.30 -11.11 22.03
CA VAL A 37 -25.93 -10.83 21.65
C VAL A 37 -25.40 -9.67 22.49
N PHE A 38 -24.29 -9.90 23.16
CA PHE A 38 -23.59 -8.87 23.94
C PHE A 38 -22.48 -8.25 23.09
N PRO A 39 -22.72 -7.07 22.51
CA PRO A 39 -21.73 -6.46 21.62
C PRO A 39 -20.52 -5.95 22.39
N THR A 40 -19.34 -6.38 21.99
CA THR A 40 -18.05 -5.89 22.48
C THR A 40 -17.56 -4.70 21.65
N GLU A 41 -17.91 -4.69 20.37
CA GLU A 41 -17.53 -3.63 19.44
C GLU A 41 -18.68 -3.37 18.45
N ILE A 42 -19.02 -2.09 18.24
CA ILE A 42 -20.01 -1.67 17.23
C ILE A 42 -19.40 -0.51 16.46
N VAL A 43 -19.34 -0.64 15.13
CA VAL A 43 -18.78 0.37 14.24
C VAL A 43 -19.76 0.66 13.11
N GLU A 44 -20.01 1.95 12.85
CA GLU A 44 -20.82 2.37 11.71
C GLU A 44 -20.08 2.09 10.39
N GLU A 45 -20.74 1.50 9.41
CA GLU A 45 -20.14 1.07 8.14
C GLU A 45 -19.49 2.24 7.38
N ARG A 46 -19.97 3.46 7.57
CA ARG A 46 -19.38 4.68 7.00
C ARG A 46 -17.93 4.95 7.49
N HIS A 47 -17.65 4.66 8.76
CA HIS A 47 -16.29 4.76 9.32
C HIS A 47 -15.41 3.57 8.97
N LYS A 48 -16.02 2.45 8.63
CA LYS A 48 -15.28 1.22 8.34
C LYS A 48 -14.71 1.17 6.92
N ARG A 49 -15.28 1.90 5.96
CA ARG A 49 -14.64 2.05 4.64
C ARG A 49 -13.27 2.72 4.77
N LEU A 50 -13.17 3.78 5.56
CA LEU A 50 -11.90 4.46 5.83
C LEU A 50 -10.96 3.62 6.73
N SER A 51 -11.48 2.97 7.78
CA SER A 51 -10.64 2.13 8.65
C SER A 51 -10.33 0.75 8.05
N LYS A 52 -11.17 0.24 7.14
CA LYS A 52 -10.87 -0.97 6.36
C LYS A 52 -9.79 -0.72 5.32
N GLU A 53 -9.77 0.45 4.69
CA GLU A 53 -8.65 0.86 3.82
C GLU A 53 -7.35 1.00 4.62
N ILE A 54 -7.41 1.55 5.83
CA ILE A 54 -6.24 1.68 6.72
C ILE A 54 -5.83 0.33 7.33
N ALA A 55 -6.80 -0.50 7.75
CA ALA A 55 -6.50 -1.83 8.32
C ALA A 55 -6.14 -2.87 7.24
N PHE A 56 -6.71 -2.75 6.04
CA PHE A 56 -6.32 -3.56 4.88
C PHE A 56 -4.92 -3.17 4.39
N SER A 57 -4.54 -1.89 4.45
CA SER A 57 -3.17 -1.45 4.15
C SER A 57 -2.14 -1.95 5.19
N GLN A 58 -2.56 -2.26 6.42
CA GLN A 58 -1.69 -2.86 7.46
C GLN A 58 -1.56 -4.39 7.33
N PHE A 59 -2.50 -5.07 6.66
CA PHE A 59 -2.47 -6.51 6.43
C PHE A 59 -1.78 -6.89 5.11
N PHE A 60 -1.60 -5.94 4.19
CA PHE A 60 -0.84 -6.15 2.97
C PHE A 60 0.66 -6.17 3.29
N GLU A 61 1.31 -7.20 2.79
CA GLU A 61 2.72 -7.49 2.97
C GLU A 61 3.58 -6.24 2.86
N ARG A 62 4.23 -5.89 3.96
CA ARG A 62 5.21 -4.81 3.98
C ARG A 62 6.22 -5.04 2.86
N VAL A 63 6.51 -4.01 2.09
CA VAL A 63 7.56 -4.03 1.09
C VAL A 63 8.89 -4.37 1.77
N ARG A 64 9.48 -5.49 1.38
CA ARG A 64 10.74 -6.00 1.93
C ARG A 64 11.91 -5.56 1.06
N HIS A 65 13.12 -5.64 1.59
CA HIS A 65 14.33 -5.37 0.81
C HIS A 65 14.42 -6.23 -0.47
N GLN A 66 13.98 -7.48 -0.40
CA GLN A 66 13.91 -8.36 -1.58
C GLN A 66 12.99 -7.82 -2.67
N ASP A 67 11.90 -7.19 -2.31
CA ASP A 67 10.95 -6.61 -3.26
C ASP A 67 11.57 -5.41 -3.99
N ILE A 68 12.35 -4.61 -3.28
CA ILE A 68 13.11 -3.50 -3.86
C ILE A 68 14.22 -4.02 -4.79
N ALA A 69 14.91 -5.11 -4.42
CA ALA A 69 15.91 -5.74 -5.28
C ALA A 69 15.29 -6.28 -6.59
N ILE A 70 14.14 -6.94 -6.49
CA ILE A 70 13.39 -7.44 -7.67
C ILE A 70 12.95 -6.26 -8.54
N LEU A 71 12.36 -5.23 -7.95
CA LEU A 71 11.96 -4.00 -8.63
C LEU A 71 13.16 -3.37 -9.35
N THR A 72 14.28 -3.23 -8.67
CA THR A 72 15.51 -2.66 -9.23
C THR A 72 16.00 -3.46 -10.44
N ARG A 73 15.97 -4.77 -10.36
CA ARG A 73 16.35 -5.68 -11.47
C ARG A 73 15.41 -5.53 -12.67
N GLN A 74 14.11 -5.43 -12.43
CA GLN A 74 13.13 -5.22 -13.49
C GLN A 74 13.35 -3.87 -14.19
N ILE A 75 13.57 -2.81 -13.42
CA ILE A 75 13.88 -1.48 -13.97
C ILE A 75 15.19 -1.54 -14.76
N ALA A 76 16.25 -2.16 -14.22
CA ALA A 76 17.53 -2.32 -14.88
C ALA A 76 17.40 -3.04 -16.23
N THR A 77 16.64 -4.11 -16.27
CA THR A 77 16.40 -4.89 -17.50
C THR A 77 15.72 -4.03 -18.59
N LEU A 78 14.69 -3.29 -18.23
CA LEU A 78 13.95 -2.46 -19.17
C LEU A 78 14.76 -1.24 -19.63
N THR A 79 15.47 -0.57 -18.71
CA THR A 79 16.31 0.57 -19.05
C THR A 79 17.50 0.18 -19.89
N ASN A 80 18.11 -0.98 -19.64
CA ASN A 80 19.18 -1.53 -20.49
C ASN A 80 18.68 -1.87 -21.91
N ALA A 81 17.40 -2.20 -22.06
CA ALA A 81 16.75 -2.36 -23.36
C ALA A 81 16.35 -1.03 -24.05
N GLY A 82 16.67 0.10 -23.43
CA GLY A 82 16.40 1.44 -23.98
C GLY A 82 15.03 2.02 -23.59
N VAL A 83 14.31 1.40 -22.66
CA VAL A 83 13.02 1.92 -22.17
C VAL A 83 13.27 3.05 -21.17
N PRO A 84 12.66 4.22 -21.31
CA PRO A 84 12.76 5.29 -20.32
C PRO A 84 12.26 4.84 -18.93
N VAL A 85 12.89 5.35 -17.86
CA VAL A 85 12.59 4.94 -16.47
C VAL A 85 11.10 5.08 -16.12
N ALA A 86 10.47 6.17 -16.52
CA ALA A 86 9.05 6.39 -16.23
C ALA A 86 8.15 5.36 -16.92
N GLU A 87 8.48 4.96 -18.14
CA GLU A 87 7.74 3.92 -18.88
C GLU A 87 8.01 2.54 -18.30
N ALA A 88 9.26 2.25 -17.93
CA ALA A 88 9.64 1.01 -17.26
C ALA A 88 8.88 0.83 -15.94
N LEU A 89 8.84 1.85 -15.10
CA LEU A 89 8.10 1.86 -13.84
C LEU A 89 6.59 1.71 -14.07
N SER A 90 6.04 2.36 -15.09
CA SER A 90 4.61 2.22 -15.43
C SER A 90 4.26 0.79 -15.85
N ALA A 91 5.09 0.14 -16.65
CA ALA A 91 4.90 -1.25 -17.07
C ALA A 91 4.99 -2.22 -15.88
N ILE A 92 5.93 -2.01 -14.97
CA ILE A 92 6.07 -2.81 -13.75
C ILE A 92 4.86 -2.61 -12.84
N MET A 93 4.38 -1.37 -12.68
CA MET A 93 3.21 -1.05 -11.88
C MET A 93 1.94 -1.77 -12.34
N GLU A 94 1.75 -1.92 -13.64
CA GLU A 94 0.59 -2.64 -14.19
C GLU A 94 0.57 -4.12 -13.82
N GLN A 95 1.74 -4.72 -13.62
CA GLN A 95 1.90 -6.13 -13.26
C GLN A 95 2.01 -6.35 -11.74
N GLU A 96 2.18 -5.28 -10.96
CA GLU A 96 2.34 -5.39 -9.51
C GLU A 96 0.99 -5.60 -8.83
N GLU A 97 0.88 -6.67 -8.07
CA GLU A 97 -0.34 -7.03 -7.34
C GLU A 97 -0.36 -6.44 -5.92
N ARG A 98 0.81 -6.16 -5.34
CA ARG A 98 0.90 -5.64 -3.98
C ARG A 98 0.56 -4.16 -3.93
N THR A 99 -0.49 -3.83 -3.21
CA THR A 99 -1.06 -2.48 -3.14
C THR A 99 -0.05 -1.44 -2.65
N GLU A 100 0.75 -1.76 -1.64
CA GLU A 100 1.74 -0.84 -1.09
C GLU A 100 2.83 -0.50 -2.12
N LEU A 101 3.45 -1.52 -2.73
CA LEU A 101 4.50 -1.32 -3.72
C LEU A 101 3.96 -0.61 -4.98
N LYS A 102 2.79 -1.00 -5.43
CA LYS A 102 2.10 -0.36 -6.56
C LYS A 102 1.84 1.13 -6.28
N GLY A 103 1.41 1.48 -5.07
CA GLY A 103 1.21 2.87 -4.65
C GLY A 103 2.51 3.69 -4.66
N ILE A 104 3.59 3.12 -4.16
CA ILE A 104 4.93 3.74 -4.17
C ILE A 104 5.39 3.99 -5.61
N ILE A 105 5.30 2.98 -6.47
CA ILE A 105 5.69 3.10 -7.88
C ILE A 105 4.85 4.16 -8.60
N SER A 106 3.54 4.18 -8.38
CA SER A 106 2.61 5.15 -8.97
C SER A 106 2.99 6.58 -8.60
N GLU A 107 3.33 6.84 -7.34
CA GLU A 107 3.73 8.17 -6.90
C GLU A 107 5.09 8.58 -7.47
N ILE A 108 6.05 7.66 -7.55
CA ILE A 108 7.35 7.90 -8.18
C ILE A 108 7.16 8.27 -9.66
N VAL A 109 6.34 7.51 -10.40
CA VAL A 109 6.01 7.80 -11.81
C VAL A 109 5.40 9.18 -11.96
N THR A 110 4.45 9.53 -11.10
CA THR A 110 3.80 10.85 -11.12
C THR A 110 4.81 11.96 -10.94
N ARG A 111 5.70 11.86 -9.95
CA ARG A 111 6.74 12.86 -9.69
C ARG A 111 7.72 13.01 -10.86
N ILE A 112 8.12 11.90 -11.49
CA ILE A 112 9.00 11.95 -12.66
C ILE A 112 8.29 12.65 -13.83
N LYS A 113 7.02 12.35 -14.07
CA LYS A 113 6.22 13.01 -15.11
C LYS A 113 6.00 14.49 -14.85
N GLU A 114 5.98 14.91 -13.60
CA GLU A 114 5.90 16.31 -13.17
C GLU A 114 7.25 17.06 -13.25
N GLY A 115 8.33 16.38 -13.60
CA GLY A 115 9.64 16.97 -13.84
C GLY A 115 10.70 16.70 -12.78
N SER A 116 10.40 15.90 -11.74
CA SER A 116 11.41 15.46 -10.77
C SER A 116 12.38 14.46 -11.39
N SER A 117 13.62 14.43 -10.93
CA SER A 117 14.53 13.34 -11.24
C SER A 117 14.07 12.04 -10.56
N PHE A 118 14.52 10.91 -11.08
CA PHE A 118 14.22 9.62 -10.45
C PHE A 118 14.78 9.55 -9.02
N ALA A 119 16.01 10.01 -8.82
CA ALA A 119 16.62 10.09 -7.49
C ALA A 119 15.81 10.95 -6.52
N GLU A 120 15.31 12.10 -6.95
CA GLU A 120 14.45 12.96 -6.10
C GLU A 120 13.13 12.32 -5.75
N ALA A 121 12.51 11.63 -6.70
CA ALA A 121 11.28 10.90 -6.45
C ALA A 121 11.48 9.78 -5.39
N LEU A 122 12.61 9.09 -5.42
CA LEU A 122 12.97 8.05 -4.45
C LEU A 122 13.22 8.59 -3.03
N LYS A 123 13.68 9.83 -2.88
CA LYS A 123 13.91 10.47 -1.57
C LYS A 123 12.65 10.54 -0.70
N GLY A 124 11.48 10.51 -1.30
CA GLY A 124 10.20 10.46 -0.59
C GLY A 124 9.98 9.18 0.21
N TYR A 125 10.78 8.13 -0.03
CA TYR A 125 10.62 6.80 0.55
C TYR A 125 11.90 6.29 1.23
N PRO A 126 12.41 6.98 2.27
CA PRO A 126 13.69 6.64 2.92
C PRO A 126 13.68 5.29 3.62
N LYS A 127 12.51 4.73 3.93
CA LYS A 127 12.37 3.38 4.51
C LYS A 127 12.67 2.27 3.51
N HIS A 128 12.47 2.54 2.22
CA HIS A 128 12.62 1.55 1.15
C HIS A 128 13.90 1.77 0.34
N PHE A 129 14.31 3.03 0.17
CA PHE A 129 15.48 3.40 -0.59
C PHE A 129 16.48 4.13 0.32
N SER A 130 17.61 3.50 0.59
CA SER A 130 18.65 4.08 1.43
C SER A 130 19.30 5.31 0.76
N ASN A 131 19.97 6.16 1.56
CA ASN A 131 20.71 7.29 1.02
C ASN A 131 21.76 6.86 0.01
N LEU A 132 22.43 5.72 0.24
CA LEU A 132 23.39 5.15 -0.70
C LEU A 132 22.72 4.82 -2.04
N TYR A 133 21.58 4.14 -1.99
CA TYR A 133 20.79 3.80 -3.18
C TYR A 133 20.42 5.04 -3.98
N VAL A 134 19.85 6.04 -3.33
CA VAL A 134 19.42 7.31 -3.94
C VAL A 134 20.63 8.05 -4.55
N ASN A 135 21.76 8.12 -3.86
CA ASN A 135 22.95 8.78 -4.34
C ASN A 135 23.56 8.08 -5.57
N MET A 136 23.52 6.75 -5.59
CA MET A 136 23.96 5.97 -6.75
C MET A 136 23.06 6.21 -7.97
N ILE A 137 21.74 6.25 -7.77
CA ILE A 137 20.78 6.60 -8.83
C ILE A 137 21.06 8.02 -9.34
N MET A 138 21.26 8.98 -8.46
CA MET A 138 21.58 10.36 -8.84
C MET A 138 22.84 10.44 -9.69
N ALA A 139 23.89 9.73 -9.30
CA ALA A 139 25.12 9.66 -10.08
C ALA A 139 24.89 9.03 -11.46
N GLY A 140 24.07 7.96 -11.54
CA GLY A 140 23.70 7.32 -12.79
C GLY A 140 22.91 8.24 -13.73
N GLU A 141 21.94 8.99 -13.18
CA GLU A 141 21.18 9.98 -13.96
C GLU A 141 22.08 11.09 -14.51
N THR A 142 22.97 11.62 -13.67
CA THR A 142 23.87 12.72 -14.06
C THR A 142 24.89 12.29 -15.11
N SER A 143 25.40 11.06 -15.02
CA SER A 143 26.40 10.51 -15.95
C SER A 143 25.81 9.87 -17.21
N GLY A 144 24.48 9.68 -17.27
CA GLY A 144 23.83 8.95 -18.35
C GLY A 144 24.06 7.43 -18.30
N ALA A 145 24.51 6.88 -17.17
CA ALA A 145 24.79 5.46 -16.95
C ALA A 145 23.83 4.81 -15.94
N LEU A 146 22.57 5.24 -15.95
CA LEU A 146 21.57 4.78 -15.00
C LEU A 146 21.31 3.26 -15.10
N ASP A 147 21.32 2.71 -16.29
CA ASP A 147 21.20 1.28 -16.57
C ASP A 147 22.28 0.45 -15.89
N ILE A 148 23.52 0.90 -15.95
CA ILE A 148 24.68 0.24 -15.30
C ILE A 148 24.54 0.31 -13.78
N VAL A 149 24.14 1.47 -13.26
CA VAL A 149 23.96 1.67 -11.81
C VAL A 149 22.84 0.79 -11.28
N LEU A 150 21.70 0.75 -11.96
CA LEU A 150 20.55 -0.10 -11.59
C LEU A 150 20.92 -1.58 -11.59
N LEU A 151 21.71 -2.02 -12.57
CA LEU A 151 22.18 -3.41 -12.62
C LEU A 151 23.04 -3.75 -11.40
N ARG A 152 23.96 -2.87 -11.02
CA ARG A 152 24.80 -3.04 -9.81
C ARG A 152 24.01 -3.02 -8.50
N LEU A 153 22.95 -2.22 -8.44
CA LEU A 153 22.10 -2.15 -7.26
C LEU A 153 21.16 -3.37 -7.11
N SER A 154 20.99 -4.13 -8.18
CA SER A 154 20.13 -5.33 -8.20
C SER A 154 20.87 -6.62 -7.77
N ASP A 155 22.19 -6.59 -7.71
CA ASP A 155 23.05 -7.71 -7.29
C ASP A 155 23.24 -7.71 -5.77
#